data_b891afa85d4fbb3c876dd55f7625c31d
#
_entry.id   b891afa85d4fbb3c876dd55f7625c31d
#
_cell.length_a   1.000
_cell.length_b   1.000
_cell.length_c   1.000
_cell.angle_alpha   90.00
_cell.angle_beta   90.00
_cell.angle_gamma   90.00
#
_symmetry.space_group_name_H-M   'P 1'
#
loop_
_entity.id
_entity.type
_entity.pdbx_description
1 polymer ?
#
loop_
_entity_poly.entity_id
_entity_poly.type
_entity_poly.pdbx_seq_one_letter_code
_entity_poly.pdbx_strand_id
1 'polypeptide(L)'
;MQDNLDGDALRQRIADMLRRWPAGIGSSPRTFYHHLAAQGQVRDALAFDCMRTAFLTRCIAGLGWCNENEAWLVLLLNAQRAQDCFDSWEDYATAYVRARQVWLTLHDTPATVAGRDLQEATHYLKDPVSRWRQLPWKEFKIFEPI
;
A
#
# COMPACT_ATOMS: atom_id res chain seq x y z
N MET A 1 22.58 21.60 -8.96
CA MET A 1 22.00 21.44 -10.32
C MET A 1 21.75 19.96 -10.70
N GLN A 2 22.54 19.04 -10.19
CA GLN A 2 22.36 17.59 -10.43
C GLN A 2 21.12 16.99 -9.72
N ASP A 3 20.79 17.51 -8.53
CA ASP A 3 19.65 17.00 -7.72
C ASP A 3 18.26 17.29 -8.34
N ASN A 4 18.12 18.34 -9.11
CA ASN A 4 16.85 18.67 -9.77
C ASN A 4 16.54 17.78 -10.98
N LEU A 5 17.57 17.35 -11.70
CA LEU A 5 17.39 16.44 -12.86
C LEU A 5 16.93 15.06 -12.43
N ASP A 6 17.46 14.54 -11.32
CA ASP A 6 17.05 13.25 -10.76
C ASP A 6 15.60 13.32 -10.21
N GLY A 7 15.22 14.44 -9.60
CA GLY A 7 13.88 14.67 -9.09
C GLY A 7 12.83 14.74 -10.21
N ASP A 8 13.13 15.42 -11.30
CA ASP A 8 12.22 15.55 -12.44
C ASP A 8 12.09 14.23 -13.21
N ALA A 9 13.18 13.49 -13.38
CA ALA A 9 13.16 12.17 -13.98
C ALA A 9 12.32 11.19 -13.15
N LEU A 10 12.45 11.22 -11.82
CA LEU A 10 11.63 10.41 -10.91
C LEU A 10 10.15 10.77 -11.00
N ARG A 11 9.82 12.06 -10.99
CA ARG A 11 8.44 12.55 -11.16
C ARG A 11 7.84 12.08 -12.49
N GLN A 12 8.60 12.18 -13.57
CA GLN A 12 8.14 11.72 -14.89
C GLN A 12 7.87 10.20 -14.88
N ARG A 13 8.75 9.40 -14.29
CA ARG A 13 8.56 7.94 -14.17
C ARG A 13 7.32 7.58 -13.36
N ILE A 14 7.08 8.27 -12.25
CA ILE A 14 5.87 8.07 -11.44
C ILE A 14 4.63 8.48 -12.24
N ALA A 15 4.64 9.61 -12.92
CA ALA A 15 3.53 10.07 -13.75
C ALA A 15 3.21 9.08 -14.87
N ASP A 16 4.22 8.55 -15.55
CA ASP A 16 4.06 7.56 -16.61
C ASP A 16 3.52 6.22 -16.06
N MET A 17 3.96 5.82 -14.89
CA MET A 17 3.40 4.66 -14.19
C MET A 17 1.91 4.84 -13.92
N LEU A 18 1.52 5.97 -13.34
CA LEU A 18 0.13 6.25 -12.99
C LEU A 18 -0.78 6.35 -14.22
N ARG A 19 -0.30 6.91 -15.33
CA ARG A 19 -1.05 6.97 -16.59
C ARG A 19 -1.29 5.59 -17.21
N ARG A 20 -0.34 4.66 -17.05
CA ARG A 20 -0.47 3.27 -17.55
C ARG A 20 -1.26 2.37 -16.60
N TRP A 21 -1.46 2.79 -15.35
CA TRP A 21 -2.15 2.00 -14.34
C TRP A 21 -3.54 1.52 -14.78
N PRO A 22 -4.42 2.36 -15.36
CA PRO A 22 -5.73 1.91 -15.84
C PRO A 22 -5.65 0.85 -16.92
N ALA A 23 -4.65 0.90 -17.82
CA ALA A 23 -4.47 -0.09 -18.86
C ALA A 23 -4.04 -1.46 -18.32
N GLY A 24 -3.30 -1.47 -17.19
CA GLY A 24 -2.92 -2.68 -16.47
C GLY A 24 -4.04 -3.28 -15.61
N ILE A 25 -5.16 -2.56 -15.45
CA ILE A 25 -6.33 -2.98 -14.65
C ILE A 25 -7.25 -3.97 -15.42
N GLY A 26 -6.95 -4.36 -16.66
CA GLY A 26 -7.77 -5.25 -17.49
C GLY A 26 -8.40 -6.44 -16.74
N SER A 27 -8.11 -7.67 -17.11
CA SER A 27 -8.62 -8.87 -16.43
C SER A 27 -7.94 -9.20 -15.09
N SER A 28 -6.76 -8.67 -14.87
CA SER A 28 -5.84 -9.04 -13.78
C SER A 28 -6.34 -8.76 -12.35
N PRO A 29 -6.88 -7.56 -12.01
CA PRO A 29 -7.39 -7.31 -10.66
C PRO A 29 -8.59 -8.17 -10.30
N ARG A 30 -9.50 -8.39 -11.24
CA ARG A 30 -10.67 -9.25 -11.02
C ARG A 30 -10.23 -10.66 -10.65
N THR A 31 -9.26 -11.23 -11.35
CA THR A 31 -8.69 -12.55 -11.06
C THR A 31 -8.05 -12.59 -9.66
N PHE A 32 -7.30 -11.58 -9.30
CA PHE A 32 -6.69 -11.45 -7.98
C PHE A 32 -7.72 -11.45 -6.85
N TYR A 33 -8.73 -10.59 -6.92
CA TYR A 33 -9.77 -10.51 -5.89
C TYR A 33 -10.63 -11.76 -5.84
N HIS A 34 -10.98 -12.35 -6.96
CA HIS A 34 -11.69 -13.63 -7.01
C HIS A 34 -10.88 -14.75 -6.37
N HIS A 35 -9.58 -14.81 -6.62
CA HIS A 35 -8.71 -15.81 -6.01
C HIS A 35 -8.68 -15.67 -4.49
N LEU A 36 -8.44 -14.47 -3.97
CA LEU A 36 -8.43 -14.21 -2.53
C LEU A 36 -9.78 -14.50 -1.88
N ALA A 37 -10.88 -14.13 -2.52
CA ALA A 37 -12.23 -14.41 -2.02
C ALA A 37 -12.51 -15.92 -1.95
N ALA A 38 -12.13 -16.67 -2.98
CA ALA A 38 -12.30 -18.12 -3.03
C ALA A 38 -11.48 -18.85 -1.94
N GLN A 39 -10.36 -18.27 -1.51
CA GLN A 39 -9.53 -18.78 -0.43
C GLN A 39 -9.93 -18.25 0.96
N GLY A 40 -10.99 -17.49 1.08
CA GLY A 40 -11.39 -16.86 2.33
C GLY A 40 -10.45 -15.71 2.78
N GLN A 41 -9.65 -15.15 1.88
CA GLN A 41 -8.61 -14.14 2.15
C GLN A 41 -9.07 -12.71 1.83
N VAL A 42 -10.33 -12.39 2.04
CA VAL A 42 -10.88 -11.04 1.79
C VAL A 42 -10.16 -9.98 2.62
N ARG A 43 -9.84 -10.31 3.86
CA ARG A 43 -9.10 -9.41 4.76
C ARG A 43 -7.69 -9.11 4.27
N ASP A 44 -7.02 -10.09 3.67
CA ASP A 44 -5.71 -9.89 3.04
C ASP A 44 -5.80 -8.96 1.82
N ALA A 45 -6.87 -9.09 1.02
CA ALA A 45 -7.14 -8.16 -0.08
C ALA A 45 -7.31 -6.72 0.42
N LEU A 46 -8.00 -6.53 1.54
CA LEU A 46 -8.17 -5.21 2.14
C LEU A 46 -6.85 -4.60 2.61
N ALA A 47 -5.96 -5.39 3.21
CA ALA A 47 -4.63 -4.91 3.59
C ALA A 47 -3.82 -4.47 2.35
N PHE A 48 -3.90 -5.24 1.28
CA PHE A 48 -3.25 -4.90 0.01
C PHE A 48 -3.79 -3.59 -0.58
N ASP A 49 -5.11 -3.41 -0.57
CA ASP A 49 -5.75 -2.18 -1.04
C ASP A 49 -5.40 -0.96 -0.19
N CYS A 50 -5.40 -1.10 1.12
CA CYS A 50 -5.01 -0.02 2.02
C CYS A 50 -3.56 0.44 1.77
N MET A 51 -2.64 -0.51 1.58
CA MET A 51 -1.24 -0.20 1.28
C MET A 51 -1.09 0.49 -0.07
N ARG A 52 -1.80 0.02 -1.10
CA ARG A 52 -1.79 0.63 -2.44
C ARG A 52 -2.42 2.02 -2.42
N THR A 53 -3.53 2.20 -1.73
CA THR A 53 -4.17 3.51 -1.58
C THR A 53 -3.22 4.52 -0.95
N ALA A 54 -2.55 4.16 0.13
CA ALA A 54 -1.56 5.03 0.77
C ALA A 54 -0.40 5.38 -0.17
N PHE A 55 0.14 4.39 -0.88
CA PHE A 55 1.21 4.60 -1.85
C PHE A 55 0.79 5.51 -3.01
N LEU A 56 -0.35 5.22 -3.65
CA LEU A 56 -0.84 6.01 -4.78
C LEU A 56 -1.20 7.44 -4.39
N THR A 57 -1.83 7.63 -3.24
CA THR A 57 -2.16 8.98 -2.73
C THR A 57 -0.91 9.81 -2.54
N ARG A 58 0.16 9.24 -1.99
CA ARG A 58 1.43 9.94 -1.83
C ARG A 58 2.10 10.26 -3.17
N CYS A 59 2.03 9.36 -4.14
CA CYS A 59 2.52 9.63 -5.50
C CYS A 59 1.74 10.76 -6.18
N ILE A 60 0.42 10.74 -6.10
CA ILE A 60 -0.47 11.75 -6.69
C ILE A 60 -0.21 13.13 -6.05
N ALA A 61 -0.11 13.18 -4.73
CA ALA A 61 0.22 14.42 -4.01
C ALA A 61 1.63 14.93 -4.37
N GLY A 62 2.61 14.04 -4.45
CA GLY A 62 3.98 14.38 -4.82
C GLY A 62 4.12 14.93 -6.25
N LEU A 63 3.20 14.56 -7.14
CA LEU A 63 3.12 15.10 -8.50
C LEU A 63 2.33 16.41 -8.59
N GLY A 64 1.69 16.85 -7.49
CA GLY A 64 0.83 18.02 -7.48
C GLY A 64 -0.51 17.83 -8.21
N TRP A 65 -0.97 16.58 -8.40
CA TRP A 65 -2.24 16.27 -9.05
C TRP A 65 -3.45 16.37 -8.10
N CYS A 66 -3.20 16.44 -6.83
CA CYS A 66 -4.18 16.83 -5.81
C CYS A 66 -3.54 17.78 -4.81
N ASN A 67 -4.36 18.52 -4.06
CA ASN A 67 -3.85 19.35 -2.99
C ASN A 67 -3.59 18.54 -1.71
N GLU A 68 -2.90 19.15 -0.75
CA GLU A 68 -2.53 18.49 0.51
C GLU A 68 -3.75 18.07 1.33
N ASN A 69 -4.81 18.89 1.37
CA ASN A 69 -6.03 18.57 2.13
C ASN A 69 -6.75 17.34 1.56
N GLU A 70 -6.84 17.24 0.23
CA GLU A 70 -7.41 16.08 -0.45
C GLU A 70 -6.60 14.82 -0.15
N ALA A 71 -5.27 14.90 -0.22
CA ALA A 71 -4.38 13.79 0.09
C ALA A 71 -4.55 13.33 1.54
N TRP A 72 -4.57 14.25 2.51
CA TRP A 72 -4.77 13.93 3.91
C TRP A 72 -6.13 13.32 4.18
N LEU A 73 -7.19 13.80 3.55
CA LEU A 73 -8.54 13.22 3.69
C LEU A 73 -8.55 11.75 3.26
N VAL A 74 -7.98 11.45 2.10
CA VAL A 74 -7.90 10.05 1.61
C VAL A 74 -7.05 9.18 2.55
N LEU A 75 -5.89 9.67 3.00
CA LEU A 75 -5.02 8.93 3.90
C LEU A 75 -5.68 8.67 5.26
N LEU A 76 -6.40 9.64 5.83
CA LEU A 76 -7.11 9.47 7.09
C LEU A 76 -8.24 8.46 6.99
N LEU A 77 -9.07 8.52 5.94
CA LEU A 77 -10.12 7.55 5.69
C LEU A 77 -9.56 6.14 5.48
N ASN A 78 -8.46 6.04 4.74
CA ASN A 78 -7.77 4.77 4.51
C ASN A 78 -7.17 4.18 5.80
N ALA A 79 -6.57 5.02 6.63
CA ALA A 79 -6.03 4.61 7.93
C ALA A 79 -7.14 4.15 8.88
N GLN A 80 -8.27 4.85 8.92
CA GLN A 80 -9.44 4.42 9.71
C GLN A 80 -9.93 3.05 9.26
N ARG A 81 -10.05 2.82 7.96
CA ARG A 81 -10.43 1.51 7.42
C ARG A 81 -9.45 0.40 7.84
N ALA A 82 -8.16 0.68 7.81
CA ALA A 82 -7.16 -0.27 8.27
C ALA A 82 -7.27 -0.55 9.77
N GLN A 83 -7.44 0.48 10.60
CA GLN A 83 -7.63 0.33 12.05
C GLN A 83 -8.88 -0.47 12.41
N ASP A 84 -9.96 -0.33 11.66
CA ASP A 84 -11.22 -1.04 11.90
C ASP A 84 -11.11 -2.54 11.57
N CYS A 85 -10.22 -2.90 10.65
CA CYS A 85 -10.12 -4.25 10.11
C CYS A 85 -8.94 -5.06 10.64
N PHE A 86 -7.92 -4.41 11.21
CA PHE A 86 -6.71 -5.05 11.71
C PHE A 86 -6.42 -4.63 13.15
N ASP A 87 -5.82 -5.54 13.91
CA ASP A 87 -5.60 -5.34 15.35
C ASP A 87 -4.23 -4.75 15.69
N SER A 88 -3.27 -4.84 14.77
CA SER A 88 -1.90 -4.38 14.99
C SER A 88 -1.18 -4.15 13.67
N TRP A 89 -0.03 -3.49 13.72
CA TRP A 89 0.90 -3.40 12.59
C TRP A 89 1.32 -4.78 12.08
N GLU A 90 1.53 -5.73 12.97
CA GLU A 90 1.92 -7.10 12.62
C GLU A 90 0.80 -7.83 11.88
N ASP A 91 -0.44 -7.73 12.36
CA ASP A 91 -1.62 -8.31 11.73
C ASP A 91 -1.83 -7.72 10.32
N TYR A 92 -1.77 -6.41 10.20
CA TYR A 92 -1.88 -5.70 8.92
C TYR A 92 -0.75 -6.08 7.94
N ALA A 93 0.50 -6.07 8.40
CA ALA A 93 1.65 -6.41 7.59
C ALA A 93 1.61 -7.85 7.07
N THR A 94 1.23 -8.80 7.93
CA THR A 94 1.10 -10.21 7.56
C THR A 94 0.02 -10.42 6.50
N ALA A 95 -1.13 -9.80 6.66
CA ALA A 95 -2.21 -9.83 5.68
C ALA A 95 -1.77 -9.24 4.34
N TYR A 96 -1.09 -8.09 4.36
CA TYR A 96 -0.54 -7.46 3.17
C TYR A 96 0.44 -8.36 2.43
N VAL A 97 1.39 -8.96 3.15
CA VAL A 97 2.41 -9.84 2.54
C VAL A 97 1.77 -11.05 1.88
N ARG A 98 0.77 -11.68 2.52
CA ARG A 98 0.04 -12.81 1.92
C ARG A 98 -0.63 -12.42 0.61
N ALA A 99 -1.37 -11.32 0.60
CA ALA A 99 -2.04 -10.84 -0.62
C ALA A 99 -1.03 -10.46 -1.71
N ARG A 100 0.08 -9.80 -1.33
CA ARG A 100 1.13 -9.44 -2.27
C ARG A 100 1.78 -10.67 -2.93
N GLN A 101 2.00 -11.74 -2.20
CA GLN A 101 2.52 -12.98 -2.77
C GLN A 101 1.58 -13.56 -3.82
N VAL A 102 0.27 -13.56 -3.56
CA VAL A 102 -0.73 -13.96 -4.56
C VAL A 102 -0.66 -13.07 -5.80
N TRP A 103 -0.57 -11.75 -5.60
CA TRP A 103 -0.43 -10.80 -6.70
C TRP A 103 0.80 -11.08 -7.56
N LEU A 104 1.96 -11.29 -6.94
CA LEU A 104 3.21 -11.58 -7.65
C LEU A 104 3.13 -12.89 -8.43
N THR A 105 2.53 -13.93 -7.85
CA THR A 105 2.34 -15.22 -8.50
C THR A 105 1.44 -15.12 -9.74
N LEU A 106 0.34 -14.39 -9.63
CA LEU A 106 -0.58 -14.18 -10.75
C LEU A 106 0.01 -13.34 -11.89
N HIS A 107 1.05 -12.57 -11.63
CA HIS A 107 1.73 -11.72 -12.62
C HIS A 107 3.08 -12.29 -13.07
N ASP A 108 3.39 -13.53 -12.72
CA ASP A 108 4.67 -14.18 -13.05
C ASP A 108 5.90 -13.32 -12.70
N THR A 109 5.83 -12.59 -11.60
CA THR A 109 6.91 -11.70 -11.20
C THR A 109 8.08 -12.50 -10.64
N PRO A 110 9.32 -12.32 -11.17
CA PRO A 110 10.48 -13.04 -10.66
C PRO A 110 10.70 -12.82 -9.16
N ALA A 111 11.12 -13.87 -8.44
CA ALA A 111 11.42 -13.80 -7.01
C ALA A 111 12.49 -12.75 -6.67
N THR A 112 13.39 -12.43 -7.61
CA THR A 112 14.42 -11.38 -7.46
C THR A 112 13.83 -9.96 -7.36
N VAL A 113 12.59 -9.75 -7.79
CA VAL A 113 11.87 -8.46 -7.70
C VAL A 113 10.94 -8.46 -6.50
N ALA A 114 10.87 -9.58 -5.79
CA ALA A 114 9.82 -9.82 -4.80
C ALA A 114 9.86 -8.86 -3.62
N GLY A 115 10.98 -8.43 -3.05
CA GLY A 115 11.02 -7.48 -1.91
C GLY A 115 9.72 -7.41 -1.08
N ARG A 116 9.71 -6.87 0.08
CA ARG A 116 8.52 -6.76 0.95
C ARG A 116 7.87 -8.10 1.26
N ASP A 117 8.70 -9.08 1.56
CA ASP A 117 8.28 -10.37 2.07
C ASP A 117 8.04 -10.33 3.59
N LEU A 118 7.69 -11.47 4.17
CA LEU A 118 7.46 -11.56 5.62
C LEU A 118 8.72 -11.25 6.43
N GLN A 119 9.91 -11.57 5.92
CA GLN A 119 11.17 -11.29 6.60
C GLN A 119 11.41 -9.77 6.67
N GLU A 120 11.22 -9.06 5.58
CA GLU A 120 11.34 -7.60 5.53
C GLU A 120 10.30 -6.93 6.43
N ALA A 121 9.04 -7.36 6.39
CA ALA A 121 7.99 -6.85 7.27
C ALA A 121 8.34 -7.07 8.75
N THR A 122 8.87 -8.25 9.10
CA THR A 122 9.32 -8.55 10.46
C THR A 122 10.49 -7.65 10.88
N HIS A 123 11.41 -7.35 9.97
CA HIS A 123 12.47 -6.40 10.21
C HIS A 123 11.93 -5.00 10.57
N TYR A 124 11.01 -4.47 9.75
CA TYR A 124 10.38 -3.18 10.03
C TYR A 124 9.63 -3.14 11.36
N LEU A 125 8.99 -4.22 11.76
CA LEU A 125 8.27 -4.31 13.04
C LEU A 125 9.21 -4.33 14.26
N LYS A 126 10.43 -4.79 14.09
CA LYS A 126 11.43 -4.90 15.17
C LYS A 126 12.42 -3.75 15.22
N ASP A 127 12.66 -3.07 14.12
CA ASP A 127 13.62 -1.98 14.04
C ASP A 127 13.14 -0.76 14.85
N PRO A 128 13.88 -0.32 15.89
CA PRO A 128 13.47 0.79 16.74
C PRO A 128 13.29 2.12 16.01
N VAL A 129 13.97 2.31 14.89
CA VAL A 129 13.85 3.55 14.07
C VAL A 129 12.74 3.47 13.03
N SER A 130 12.13 2.31 12.86
CA SER A 130 11.00 2.13 11.95
C SER A 130 9.78 2.90 12.45
N ARG A 131 9.07 3.56 11.52
CA ARG A 131 7.80 4.21 11.82
C ARG A 131 6.75 3.24 12.35
N TRP A 132 6.74 2.01 11.88
CA TRP A 132 5.84 0.96 12.34
C TRP A 132 6.09 0.59 13.81
N ARG A 133 7.32 0.69 14.26
CA ARG A 133 7.68 0.44 15.67
C ARG A 133 7.39 1.64 16.57
N GLN A 134 7.51 2.86 16.02
CA GLN A 134 7.36 4.11 16.76
C GLN A 134 5.91 4.57 16.88
N LEU A 135 5.06 4.24 15.91
CA LEU A 135 3.67 4.68 15.88
C LEU A 135 2.74 3.63 16.48
N PRO A 136 1.89 4.00 17.43
CA PRO A 136 0.88 3.10 17.97
C PRO A 136 -0.17 2.77 16.90
N TRP A 137 -0.75 1.56 16.97
CA TRP A 137 -1.79 1.14 16.03
C TRP A 137 -3.15 1.73 16.35
N LYS A 138 -3.58 1.66 17.61
CA LYS A 138 -4.94 2.02 18.05
C LYS A 138 -5.00 3.10 19.12
N GLU A 139 -3.92 3.76 19.43
CA GLU A 139 -3.91 4.81 20.47
C GLU A 139 -4.69 6.05 20.02
N PHE A 140 -4.65 6.37 18.73
CA PHE A 140 -5.38 7.48 18.14
C PHE A 140 -6.49 6.95 17.25
N LYS A 141 -7.74 7.26 17.59
CA LYS A 141 -8.85 7.11 16.67
C LYS A 141 -8.93 8.33 15.77
N ILE A 142 -9.07 8.08 14.47
CA ILE A 142 -9.13 9.14 13.47
C ILE A 142 -10.53 9.73 13.43
N PHE A 143 -11.56 8.89 13.55
CA PHE A 143 -12.94 9.29 13.66
C PHE A 143 -13.62 8.53 14.80
N GLU A 144 -14.44 9.25 15.61
CA GLU A 144 -15.30 8.59 16.57
C GLU A 144 -16.43 7.87 15.83
N PRO A 145 -16.80 6.64 16.25
CA PRO A 145 -17.98 6.00 15.70
C PRO A 145 -19.22 6.83 16.06
N ILE A 146 -20.06 7.06 15.08
CA ILE A 146 -21.33 7.75 15.26
C ILE A 146 -22.31 6.81 15.96
#